data_440c6d17b32c4262c78fbb735aa84076
#
_entry.id   440c6d17b32c4262c78fbb735aa84076
#
_cell.length_a   1.000
_cell.length_b   1.000
_cell.length_c   1.000
_cell.angle_alpha   90.00
_cell.angle_beta   90.00
_cell.angle_gamma   90.00
#
_symmetry.space_group_name_H-M   'P 1'
#
loop_
_entity.id
_entity.type
_entity.pdbx_description
1 polymer ?
#
loop_
_entity_poly.entity_id
_entity_poly.type
_entity_poly.pdbx_seq_one_letter_code
_entity_poly.pdbx_strand_id
1 'polypeptide(L)'
;MAASTTALPSAGRSARFLNKVPVVTATFWLIKILSTTIGETFADFLAVQVGLGTSLTGLVMLAVLAVTLTAQLRARQYVPWLYWLTVVEVSIVGTQLTDLFTDQLGVSLYLSTAVFAVLLALVFVVWWQQERTLAITAIDTPRRERFYWAAILVTFALGTAGGDLANEALSLGFRAGSMIFAGLILLVWVLNRAGMNGVTAFWIAYVLTRPLGASLGDLLTQDPSYGGVGLGAGLTSVIFLAVIVVLVAREQVNVNRHGVLIKGDAPAVHPRRDYAWAAGGALGVVLASVALTSFTADNSTATPVPQVTATASSGASTIETDATSPLGDLRPFVVIVNDLDAKLKAGDFASVTARAKDLEVAWDSKEAAIKPASPGDWHQLDGAIDELLTSVRATTPSVDAINSAITGFRDTVAAIDRKQ
;
A
#
# COMPACT_ATOMS: atom_id res chain seq x y z
N MET A 1 -64.84 -0.16 -44.55
CA MET A 1 -63.41 -0.44 -44.53
C MET A 1 -62.89 0.01 -43.19
N ALA A 2 -62.73 -0.92 -42.27
CA ALA A 2 -62.17 -0.64 -40.93
C ALA A 2 -60.68 -1.03 -40.91
N ALA A 3 -59.82 -0.06 -40.64
CA ALA A 3 -58.38 -0.28 -40.55
C ALA A 3 -58.06 -0.88 -39.20
N SER A 4 -57.63 -2.13 -39.18
CA SER A 4 -57.08 -2.81 -37.99
C SER A 4 -55.73 -2.22 -37.63
N THR A 5 -55.65 -1.48 -36.55
CA THR A 5 -54.37 -1.04 -35.96
C THR A 5 -53.80 -2.20 -35.14
N THR A 6 -52.83 -2.89 -35.74
CA THR A 6 -52.07 -3.95 -35.02
C THR A 6 -51.12 -3.25 -34.06
N ALA A 7 -51.43 -3.30 -32.76
CA ALA A 7 -50.55 -2.89 -31.70
C ALA A 7 -49.33 -3.82 -31.67
N LEU A 8 -48.13 -3.30 -31.89
CA LEU A 8 -46.88 -4.01 -31.71
C LEU A 8 -46.73 -4.39 -30.21
N PRO A 9 -46.36 -5.63 -29.90
CA PRO A 9 -46.11 -6.01 -28.51
C PRO A 9 -44.99 -5.17 -27.94
N SER A 10 -45.23 -4.56 -26.79
CA SER A 10 -44.23 -3.89 -25.98
C SER A 10 -43.15 -4.91 -25.61
N ALA A 11 -42.06 -4.87 -26.36
CA ALA A 11 -40.85 -5.62 -26.01
C ALA A 11 -40.47 -5.24 -24.59
N GLY A 12 -40.66 -6.19 -23.65
CA GLY A 12 -40.25 -6.03 -22.28
C GLY A 12 -38.79 -5.53 -22.27
N ARG A 13 -38.55 -4.39 -21.64
CA ARG A 13 -37.19 -3.91 -21.35
C ARG A 13 -36.54 -4.95 -20.44
N SER A 14 -35.91 -5.95 -21.03
CA SER A 14 -34.92 -6.76 -20.33
C SER A 14 -33.94 -5.75 -19.70
N ALA A 15 -33.88 -5.71 -18.38
CA ALA A 15 -32.97 -4.86 -17.67
C ALA A 15 -31.53 -5.21 -18.19
N ARG A 16 -30.99 -4.40 -19.09
CA ARG A 16 -29.63 -4.57 -19.58
C ARG A 16 -28.74 -4.23 -18.39
N PHE A 17 -28.12 -5.24 -17.82
CA PHE A 17 -27.08 -5.02 -16.83
C PHE A 17 -25.89 -4.38 -17.53
N LEU A 18 -25.57 -3.15 -17.12
CA LEU A 18 -24.40 -2.42 -17.60
C LEU A 18 -23.16 -2.95 -16.90
N ASN A 19 -22.03 -2.93 -17.59
CA ASN A 19 -20.75 -3.26 -16.97
C ASN A 19 -20.52 -2.36 -15.74
N LYS A 20 -20.10 -2.94 -14.62
CA LYS A 20 -19.92 -2.23 -13.34
C LYS A 20 -18.46 -1.84 -13.06
N VAL A 21 -17.58 -2.13 -14.00
CA VAL A 21 -16.14 -1.84 -13.92
C VAL A 21 -15.73 -0.95 -15.07
N PRO A 22 -14.65 -0.14 -14.91
CA PRO A 22 -14.19 0.77 -15.94
C PRO A 22 -13.68 0.04 -17.18
N VAL A 23 -13.63 0.77 -18.30
CA VAL A 23 -12.93 0.30 -19.49
C VAL A 23 -11.42 0.36 -19.22
N VAL A 24 -10.71 -0.71 -19.60
CA VAL A 24 -9.26 -0.80 -19.43
C VAL A 24 -8.55 0.14 -20.41
N THR A 25 -8.18 1.30 -19.93
CA THR A 25 -7.47 2.35 -20.68
C THR A 25 -6.13 2.64 -20.02
N ALA A 26 -5.32 3.48 -20.62
CA ALA A 26 -4.11 3.99 -19.97
C ALA A 26 -4.41 4.73 -18.65
N THR A 27 -5.52 5.48 -18.60
CA THR A 27 -5.99 6.14 -17.37
C THR A 27 -6.35 5.13 -16.29
N PHE A 28 -6.98 4.00 -16.65
CA PHE A 28 -7.25 2.90 -15.73
C PHE A 28 -5.96 2.40 -15.07
N TRP A 29 -4.92 2.10 -15.86
CA TRP A 29 -3.64 1.62 -15.32
C TRP A 29 -2.93 2.67 -14.47
N LEU A 30 -3.00 3.94 -14.86
CA LEU A 30 -2.43 5.03 -14.07
C LEU A 30 -3.10 5.13 -12.69
N ILE A 31 -4.44 5.23 -12.64
CA ILE A 31 -5.16 5.27 -11.36
C ILE A 31 -4.90 4.00 -10.56
N LYS A 32 -4.84 2.82 -11.21
CA LYS A 32 -4.57 1.55 -10.55
C LYS A 32 -3.20 1.53 -9.85
N ILE A 33 -2.14 1.97 -10.52
CA ILE A 33 -0.79 2.05 -9.94
C ILE A 33 -0.76 3.06 -8.79
N LEU A 34 -1.30 4.26 -8.98
CA LEU A 34 -1.38 5.28 -7.93
C LEU A 34 -2.18 4.80 -6.72
N SER A 35 -3.33 4.11 -6.94
CA SER A 35 -4.14 3.53 -5.86
C SER A 35 -3.38 2.47 -5.08
N THR A 36 -2.48 1.75 -5.73
CA THR A 36 -1.65 0.73 -5.10
C THR A 36 -0.60 1.36 -4.19
N THR A 37 0.06 2.39 -4.67
CA THR A 37 1.04 3.16 -3.87
C THR A 37 0.38 3.84 -2.67
N ILE A 38 -0.82 4.44 -2.85
CA ILE A 38 -1.57 5.02 -1.71
C ILE A 38 -1.93 3.94 -0.69
N GLY A 39 -2.28 2.74 -1.14
CA GLY A 39 -2.62 1.64 -0.23
C GLY A 39 -1.53 1.38 0.80
N GLU A 40 -0.26 1.50 0.39
CA GLU A 40 0.91 1.41 1.26
C GLU A 40 1.06 2.65 2.13
N THR A 41 1.33 3.78 1.48
CA THR A 41 1.73 5.01 2.16
C THR A 41 0.64 5.63 3.04
N PHE A 42 -0.64 5.40 2.74
CA PHE A 42 -1.76 5.91 3.54
C PHE A 42 -2.05 5.04 4.76
N ALA A 43 -1.86 3.72 4.65
CA ALA A 43 -1.93 2.83 5.80
C ALA A 43 -0.88 3.24 6.85
N ASP A 44 0.36 3.45 6.43
CA ASP A 44 1.46 3.91 7.28
C ASP A 44 1.18 5.31 7.86
N PHE A 45 0.67 6.22 7.03
CA PHE A 45 0.27 7.56 7.51
C PHE A 45 -0.76 7.49 8.65
N LEU A 46 -1.79 6.64 8.53
CA LEU A 46 -2.80 6.49 9.57
C LEU A 46 -2.26 5.77 10.80
N ALA A 47 -1.51 4.69 10.60
CA ALA A 47 -0.96 3.92 11.70
C ALA A 47 0.03 4.74 12.51
N VAL A 48 0.98 5.39 11.83
CA VAL A 48 2.15 6.04 12.40
C VAL A 48 1.92 7.51 12.67
N GLN A 49 1.62 8.32 11.64
CA GLN A 49 1.56 9.78 11.80
C GLN A 49 0.30 10.25 12.52
N VAL A 50 -0.85 9.62 12.26
CA VAL A 50 -2.09 9.87 13.02
C VAL A 50 -2.05 9.17 14.39
N GLY A 51 -1.25 8.10 14.51
CA GLY A 51 -1.03 7.39 15.78
C GLY A 51 -2.17 6.43 16.14
N LEU A 52 -2.89 5.90 15.14
CA LEU A 52 -3.93 4.88 15.39
C LEU A 52 -3.32 3.51 15.73
N GLY A 53 -2.06 3.27 15.31
CA GLY A 53 -1.45 1.96 15.33
C GLY A 53 -1.98 1.04 14.22
N THR A 54 -1.24 -0.01 13.90
CA THR A 54 -1.56 -0.92 12.78
C THR A 54 -2.89 -1.64 12.97
N SER A 55 -3.16 -2.19 14.16
CA SER A 55 -4.37 -2.98 14.44
C SER A 55 -5.66 -2.16 14.35
N LEU A 56 -5.70 -0.94 14.92
CA LEU A 56 -6.89 -0.09 14.88
C LEU A 56 -7.10 0.46 13.47
N THR A 57 -6.04 0.84 12.78
CA THR A 57 -6.07 1.25 11.36
C THR A 57 -6.69 0.13 10.53
N GLY A 58 -6.24 -1.12 10.70
CA GLY A 58 -6.79 -2.28 10.00
C GLY A 58 -8.27 -2.48 10.23
N LEU A 59 -8.72 -2.40 11.48
CA LEU A 59 -10.14 -2.55 11.81
C LEU A 59 -11.00 -1.44 11.21
N VAL A 60 -10.55 -0.19 11.29
CA VAL A 60 -11.26 0.97 10.71
C VAL A 60 -11.35 0.84 9.19
N MET A 61 -10.24 0.53 8.52
CA MET A 61 -10.20 0.41 7.06
C MET A 61 -11.03 -0.79 6.57
N LEU A 62 -11.05 -1.91 7.31
CA LEU A 62 -11.93 -3.03 7.03
C LEU A 62 -13.42 -2.65 7.14
N ALA A 63 -13.79 -1.86 8.15
CA ALA A 63 -15.16 -1.39 8.32
C ALA A 63 -15.55 -0.42 7.18
N VAL A 64 -14.67 0.49 6.78
CA VAL A 64 -14.90 1.40 5.65
C VAL A 64 -15.03 0.60 4.35
N LEU A 65 -14.14 -0.37 4.10
CA LEU A 65 -14.24 -1.27 2.95
C LEU A 65 -15.58 -2.03 2.92
N ALA A 66 -16.05 -2.54 4.06
CA ALA A 66 -17.32 -3.25 4.12
C ALA A 66 -18.49 -2.36 3.68
N VAL A 67 -18.47 -1.08 4.04
CA VAL A 67 -19.49 -0.09 3.63
C VAL A 67 -19.37 0.24 2.15
N THR A 68 -18.19 0.61 1.67
CA THR A 68 -17.94 1.01 0.27
C THR A 68 -18.19 -0.15 -0.69
N LEU A 69 -17.71 -1.36 -0.37
CA LEU A 69 -17.93 -2.56 -1.16
C LEU A 69 -19.42 -2.93 -1.21
N THR A 70 -20.14 -2.80 -0.09
CA THR A 70 -21.60 -3.03 -0.06
C THR A 70 -22.31 -2.02 -0.95
N ALA A 71 -21.92 -0.74 -0.93
CA ALA A 71 -22.48 0.28 -1.80
C ALA A 71 -22.16 -0.02 -3.28
N GLN A 72 -20.93 -0.44 -3.59
CA GLN A 72 -20.49 -0.82 -4.92
C GLN A 72 -21.30 -2.03 -5.45
N LEU A 73 -21.49 -3.07 -4.63
CA LEU A 73 -22.27 -4.25 -5.01
C LEU A 73 -23.76 -3.93 -5.24
N ARG A 74 -24.30 -2.91 -4.56
CA ARG A 74 -25.68 -2.42 -4.76
C ARG A 74 -25.84 -1.47 -5.93
N ALA A 75 -24.76 -0.85 -6.40
CA ALA A 75 -24.80 0.01 -7.59
C ALA A 75 -25.30 -0.79 -8.80
N ARG A 76 -26.10 -0.17 -9.66
CA ARG A 76 -26.68 -0.83 -10.85
C ARG A 76 -25.83 -0.63 -12.11
N GLN A 77 -24.89 0.28 -12.06
CA GLN A 77 -24.00 0.66 -13.16
C GLN A 77 -22.65 1.10 -12.61
N TYR A 78 -21.66 1.27 -13.46
CA TYR A 78 -20.38 1.82 -13.10
C TYR A 78 -20.51 3.24 -12.56
N VAL A 79 -19.99 3.45 -11.34
CA VAL A 79 -19.92 4.75 -10.68
C VAL A 79 -18.43 5.01 -10.38
N PRO A 80 -17.73 5.86 -11.15
CA PRO A 80 -16.28 6.01 -11.08
C PRO A 80 -15.73 6.26 -9.68
N TRP A 81 -16.26 7.25 -8.95
CA TRP A 81 -15.75 7.58 -7.62
C TRP A 81 -15.91 6.43 -6.63
N LEU A 82 -17.02 5.69 -6.69
CA LEU A 82 -17.30 4.58 -5.78
C LEU A 82 -16.40 3.38 -6.10
N TYR A 83 -16.24 3.07 -7.38
CA TYR A 83 -15.36 1.99 -7.82
C TYR A 83 -13.91 2.24 -7.39
N TRP A 84 -13.36 3.43 -7.68
CA TRP A 84 -11.97 3.73 -7.37
C TRP A 84 -11.73 3.91 -5.88
N LEU A 85 -12.69 4.45 -5.12
CA LEU A 85 -12.64 4.45 -3.66
C LEU A 85 -12.55 3.02 -3.13
N THR A 86 -13.41 2.11 -3.60
CA THR A 86 -13.37 0.70 -3.20
C THR A 86 -12.03 0.05 -3.57
N VAL A 87 -11.43 0.39 -4.72
CA VAL A 87 -10.10 -0.12 -5.11
C VAL A 87 -9.01 0.35 -4.14
N VAL A 88 -9.02 1.63 -3.75
CA VAL A 88 -8.07 2.16 -2.74
C VAL A 88 -8.24 1.44 -1.41
N GLU A 89 -9.47 1.29 -0.93
CA GLU A 89 -9.77 0.58 0.32
C GLU A 89 -9.31 -0.88 0.28
N VAL A 90 -9.57 -1.59 -0.84
CA VAL A 90 -9.10 -2.98 -1.03
C VAL A 90 -7.57 -3.03 -1.07
N SER A 91 -6.91 -2.00 -1.60
CA SER A 91 -5.45 -1.91 -1.56
C SER A 91 -4.94 -1.86 -0.13
N ILE A 92 -5.48 -0.95 0.69
CA ILE A 92 -5.11 -0.78 2.09
C ILE A 92 -5.37 -2.07 2.88
N VAL A 93 -6.59 -2.62 2.79
CA VAL A 93 -6.96 -3.85 3.53
C VAL A 93 -6.15 -5.06 3.06
N GLY A 94 -5.83 -5.13 1.76
CA GLY A 94 -5.00 -6.20 1.21
C GLY A 94 -3.57 -6.18 1.76
N THR A 95 -2.96 -5.00 1.90
CA THR A 95 -1.66 -4.81 2.56
C THR A 95 -1.74 -5.27 4.02
N GLN A 96 -2.66 -4.70 4.79
CA GLN A 96 -2.81 -5.01 6.21
C GLN A 96 -3.13 -6.48 6.49
N LEU A 97 -3.81 -7.16 5.55
CA LEU A 97 -4.01 -8.61 5.65
C LEU A 97 -2.69 -9.36 5.51
N THR A 98 -1.79 -8.93 4.65
CA THR A 98 -0.45 -9.52 4.50
C THR A 98 0.38 -9.27 5.76
N ASP A 99 0.42 -8.03 6.24
CA ASP A 99 1.18 -7.62 7.43
C ASP A 99 0.70 -8.37 8.69
N LEU A 100 -0.62 -8.59 8.80
CA LEU A 100 -1.18 -9.44 9.85
C LEU A 100 -0.59 -10.87 9.80
N PHE A 101 -0.45 -11.46 8.61
CA PHE A 101 0.10 -12.80 8.47
C PHE A 101 1.61 -12.85 8.67
N THR A 102 2.35 -11.90 8.11
CA THR A 102 3.82 -11.89 8.13
C THR A 102 4.36 -11.35 9.44
N ASP A 103 3.89 -10.19 9.88
CA ASP A 103 4.48 -9.45 10.99
C ASP A 103 3.86 -9.87 12.34
N GLN A 104 2.52 -9.95 12.43
CA GLN A 104 1.87 -10.28 13.70
C GLN A 104 1.82 -11.79 13.98
N LEU A 105 1.58 -12.62 12.94
CA LEU A 105 1.52 -14.09 13.10
C LEU A 105 2.86 -14.78 12.82
N GLY A 106 3.89 -14.06 12.36
CA GLY A 106 5.23 -14.59 12.11
C GLY A 106 5.28 -15.62 10.96
N VAL A 107 4.32 -15.59 10.04
CA VAL A 107 4.29 -16.49 8.89
C VAL A 107 5.34 -16.05 7.88
N SER A 108 6.21 -16.95 7.44
CA SER A 108 7.26 -16.61 6.49
C SER A 108 6.69 -16.07 5.18
N LEU A 109 7.38 -15.10 4.55
CA LEU A 109 6.99 -14.50 3.27
C LEU A 109 6.82 -15.55 2.15
N TYR A 110 7.64 -16.61 2.16
CA TYR A 110 7.49 -17.73 1.21
C TYR A 110 6.13 -18.43 1.37
N LEU A 111 5.73 -18.72 2.61
CA LEU A 111 4.47 -19.40 2.88
C LEU A 111 3.28 -18.48 2.62
N SER A 112 3.35 -17.22 3.03
CA SER A 112 2.30 -16.22 2.78
C SER A 112 2.07 -16.01 1.28
N THR A 113 3.13 -15.81 0.51
CA THR A 113 3.06 -15.70 -0.95
C THR A 113 2.45 -16.96 -1.58
N ALA A 114 2.89 -18.16 -1.16
CA ALA A 114 2.34 -19.41 -1.69
C ALA A 114 0.84 -19.57 -1.36
N VAL A 115 0.44 -19.26 -0.12
CA VAL A 115 -0.97 -19.32 0.31
C VAL A 115 -1.84 -18.37 -0.49
N PHE A 116 -1.44 -17.11 -0.64
CA PHE A 116 -2.20 -16.15 -1.45
C PHE A 116 -2.22 -16.50 -2.95
N ALA A 117 -1.14 -17.07 -3.49
CA ALA A 117 -1.11 -17.55 -4.87
C ALA A 117 -2.10 -18.71 -5.09
N VAL A 118 -2.12 -19.69 -4.19
CA VAL A 118 -3.08 -20.80 -4.23
C VAL A 118 -4.51 -20.29 -4.06
N LEU A 119 -4.74 -19.36 -3.14
CA LEU A 119 -6.07 -18.76 -2.93
C LEU A 119 -6.55 -18.02 -4.18
N LEU A 120 -5.69 -17.23 -4.83
CA LEU A 120 -6.03 -16.54 -6.09
C LEU A 120 -6.34 -17.54 -7.20
N ALA A 121 -5.53 -18.60 -7.33
CA ALA A 121 -5.79 -19.68 -8.30
C ALA A 121 -7.14 -20.35 -8.04
N LEU A 122 -7.49 -20.64 -6.77
CA LEU A 122 -8.78 -21.20 -6.39
C LEU A 122 -9.93 -20.25 -6.75
N VAL A 123 -9.81 -18.95 -6.46
CA VAL A 123 -10.82 -17.96 -6.84
C VAL A 123 -11.04 -17.98 -8.36
N PHE A 124 -9.97 -17.98 -9.17
CA PHE A 124 -10.10 -18.05 -10.62
C PHE A 124 -10.69 -19.36 -11.13
N VAL A 125 -10.30 -20.49 -10.56
CA VAL A 125 -10.83 -21.80 -10.94
C VAL A 125 -12.34 -21.87 -10.64
N VAL A 126 -12.76 -21.48 -9.44
CA VAL A 126 -14.19 -21.49 -9.07
C VAL A 126 -14.97 -20.50 -9.92
N TRP A 127 -14.43 -19.31 -10.16
CA TRP A 127 -15.05 -18.32 -11.04
C TRP A 127 -15.22 -18.87 -12.46
N TRP A 128 -14.16 -19.45 -13.05
CA TRP A 128 -14.20 -20.06 -14.37
C TRP A 128 -15.21 -21.21 -14.45
N GLN A 129 -15.29 -22.06 -13.43
CA GLN A 129 -16.23 -23.17 -13.41
C GLN A 129 -17.69 -22.70 -13.43
N GLN A 130 -17.98 -21.60 -12.72
CA GLN A 130 -19.34 -21.10 -12.58
C GLN A 130 -19.78 -20.16 -13.71
N GLU A 131 -18.87 -19.33 -14.21
CA GLU A 131 -19.22 -18.25 -15.14
C GLU A 131 -18.62 -18.40 -16.53
N ARG A 132 -17.68 -19.35 -16.72
CA ARG A 132 -16.99 -19.65 -18.00
C ARG A 132 -16.30 -18.43 -18.62
N THR A 133 -16.03 -17.38 -17.85
CA THR A 133 -15.28 -16.19 -18.27
C THR A 133 -14.59 -15.56 -17.07
N LEU A 134 -13.40 -15.02 -17.30
CA LEU A 134 -12.65 -14.18 -16.35
C LEU A 134 -12.46 -12.75 -16.91
N ALA A 135 -13.20 -12.41 -17.96
CA ALA A 135 -13.03 -11.15 -18.66
C ALA A 135 -13.63 -9.98 -17.84
N ILE A 136 -12.81 -8.96 -17.58
CA ILE A 136 -13.25 -7.74 -16.91
C ILE A 136 -14.38 -7.01 -17.66
N THR A 137 -14.43 -7.16 -18.97
CA THR A 137 -15.50 -6.59 -19.80
C THR A 137 -16.85 -7.30 -19.67
N ALA A 138 -16.91 -8.37 -18.88
CA ALA A 138 -18.10 -9.19 -18.67
C ALA A 138 -18.60 -9.15 -17.21
N ILE A 139 -18.26 -8.13 -16.44
CA ILE A 139 -18.72 -7.94 -15.05
C ILE A 139 -20.11 -7.24 -15.08
N ASP A 140 -21.10 -7.96 -15.49
CA ASP A 140 -22.47 -7.50 -15.72
C ASP A 140 -23.50 -8.18 -14.80
N THR A 141 -23.08 -9.14 -13.97
CA THR A 141 -23.93 -9.83 -13.01
C THR A 141 -23.40 -9.70 -11.58
N PRO A 142 -24.28 -9.72 -10.55
CA PRO A 142 -23.86 -9.66 -9.15
C PRO A 142 -22.92 -10.81 -8.74
N ARG A 143 -23.02 -11.98 -9.40
CA ARG A 143 -22.16 -13.11 -9.12
C ARG A 143 -20.75 -12.86 -9.64
N ARG A 144 -20.60 -12.40 -10.89
CA ARG A 144 -19.30 -12.05 -11.49
C ARG A 144 -18.63 -10.92 -10.75
N GLU A 145 -19.39 -9.92 -10.30
CA GLU A 145 -18.88 -8.82 -9.51
C GLU A 145 -18.32 -9.30 -8.16
N ARG A 146 -18.98 -10.24 -7.48
CA ARG A 146 -18.42 -10.81 -6.24
C ARG A 146 -17.12 -11.58 -6.47
N PHE A 147 -17.02 -12.39 -7.53
CA PHE A 147 -15.75 -13.04 -7.89
C PHE A 147 -14.68 -12.03 -8.25
N TYR A 148 -15.04 -10.98 -8.97
CA TYR A 148 -14.13 -9.90 -9.33
C TYR A 148 -13.52 -9.23 -8.09
N TRP A 149 -14.32 -8.81 -7.13
CA TRP A 149 -13.83 -8.19 -5.90
C TRP A 149 -13.05 -9.16 -5.02
N ALA A 150 -13.42 -10.42 -4.95
CA ALA A 150 -12.64 -11.45 -4.27
C ALA A 150 -11.27 -11.63 -4.93
N ALA A 151 -11.21 -11.72 -6.27
CA ALA A 151 -9.95 -11.81 -7.00
C ALA A 151 -9.08 -10.57 -6.77
N ILE A 152 -9.66 -9.37 -6.78
CA ILE A 152 -8.95 -8.12 -6.52
C ILE A 152 -8.34 -8.11 -5.12
N LEU A 153 -9.10 -8.44 -4.07
CA LEU A 153 -8.61 -8.47 -2.69
C LEU A 153 -7.43 -9.44 -2.54
N VAL A 154 -7.58 -10.67 -3.03
CA VAL A 154 -6.51 -11.67 -2.97
C VAL A 154 -5.31 -11.27 -3.83
N THR A 155 -5.54 -10.58 -4.96
CA THR A 155 -4.47 -10.04 -5.81
C THR A 155 -3.65 -8.97 -5.06
N PHE A 156 -4.30 -8.13 -4.28
CA PHE A 156 -3.57 -7.13 -3.47
C PHE A 156 -2.73 -7.81 -2.39
N ALA A 157 -3.30 -8.74 -1.63
CA ALA A 157 -2.55 -9.49 -0.63
C ALA A 157 -1.37 -10.28 -1.23
N LEU A 158 -1.61 -11.00 -2.35
CA LEU A 158 -0.54 -11.71 -3.06
C LEU A 158 0.55 -10.75 -3.56
N GLY A 159 0.16 -9.61 -4.09
CA GLY A 159 1.12 -8.66 -4.65
C GLY A 159 1.95 -7.97 -3.57
N THR A 160 1.40 -7.74 -2.36
CA THR A 160 2.16 -7.30 -1.19
C THR A 160 3.15 -8.39 -0.80
N ALA A 161 2.68 -9.59 -0.42
CA ALA A 161 3.54 -10.68 0.00
C ALA A 161 4.63 -11.03 -1.04
N GLY A 162 4.31 -10.97 -2.34
CA GLY A 162 5.27 -11.23 -3.42
C GLY A 162 6.25 -10.07 -3.65
N GLY A 163 5.84 -8.83 -3.39
CA GLY A 163 6.71 -7.65 -3.43
C GLY A 163 7.73 -7.68 -2.29
N ASP A 164 7.25 -7.96 -1.07
CA ASP A 164 8.09 -8.07 0.12
C ASP A 164 9.06 -9.25 0.00
N LEU A 165 8.59 -10.41 -0.51
CA LEU A 165 9.45 -11.55 -0.82
C LEU A 165 10.57 -11.16 -1.81
N ALA A 166 10.26 -10.38 -2.84
CA ALA A 166 11.26 -9.94 -3.80
C ALA A 166 12.24 -8.91 -3.20
N ASN A 167 11.74 -7.97 -2.42
CA ASN A 167 12.57 -6.92 -1.82
C ASN A 167 13.43 -7.46 -0.67
N GLU A 168 12.87 -8.30 0.21
CA GLU A 168 13.53 -8.82 1.40
C GLU A 168 14.36 -10.08 1.09
N ALA A 169 13.75 -11.13 0.54
CA ALA A 169 14.45 -12.39 0.31
C ALA A 169 15.47 -12.33 -0.83
N LEU A 170 15.22 -11.51 -1.86
CA LEU A 170 16.13 -11.30 -2.97
C LEU A 170 16.99 -10.04 -2.82
N SER A 171 16.78 -9.26 -1.76
CA SER A 171 17.53 -8.02 -1.45
C SER A 171 17.66 -7.07 -2.64
N LEU A 172 16.61 -6.98 -3.49
CA LEU A 172 16.65 -6.19 -4.73
C LEU A 172 16.70 -4.68 -4.47
N GLY A 173 16.13 -4.23 -3.35
CA GLY A 173 15.90 -2.82 -3.05
C GLY A 173 14.87 -2.15 -3.98
N PHE A 174 14.38 -0.98 -3.58
CA PHE A 174 13.19 -0.36 -4.24
C PHE A 174 13.44 0.08 -5.67
N ARG A 175 14.67 0.51 -6.03
CA ARG A 175 15.01 0.94 -7.41
C ARG A 175 15.01 -0.25 -8.36
N ALA A 176 15.70 -1.32 -7.99
CA ALA A 176 15.74 -2.53 -8.82
C ALA A 176 14.38 -3.23 -8.84
N GLY A 177 13.66 -3.32 -7.70
CA GLY A 177 12.31 -3.84 -7.62
C GLY A 177 11.36 -3.10 -8.56
N SER A 178 11.32 -1.76 -8.49
CA SER A 178 10.49 -0.95 -9.40
C SER A 178 10.82 -1.18 -10.87
N MET A 179 12.11 -1.26 -11.24
CA MET A 179 12.53 -1.51 -12.62
C MET A 179 12.14 -2.92 -13.09
N ILE A 180 12.30 -3.93 -12.25
CA ILE A 180 11.96 -5.33 -12.58
C ILE A 180 10.45 -5.46 -12.77
N PHE A 181 9.63 -4.99 -11.85
CA PHE A 181 8.18 -5.08 -11.97
C PHE A 181 7.64 -4.25 -13.15
N ALA A 182 8.18 -3.06 -13.40
CA ALA A 182 7.85 -2.28 -14.59
C ALA A 182 8.25 -3.02 -15.87
N GLY A 183 9.43 -3.65 -15.91
CA GLY A 183 9.91 -4.46 -17.02
C GLY A 183 9.03 -5.67 -17.27
N LEU A 184 8.57 -6.37 -16.21
CA LEU A 184 7.64 -7.49 -16.33
C LEU A 184 6.28 -7.06 -16.88
N ILE A 185 5.74 -5.92 -16.46
CA ILE A 185 4.49 -5.36 -17.01
C ILE A 185 4.68 -5.01 -18.48
N LEU A 186 5.80 -4.39 -18.84
CA LEU A 186 6.14 -4.10 -20.24
C LEU A 186 6.23 -5.39 -21.06
N LEU A 187 6.87 -6.44 -20.53
CA LEU A 187 6.94 -7.76 -21.17
C LEU A 187 5.55 -8.33 -21.42
N VAL A 188 4.66 -8.30 -20.42
CA VAL A 188 3.26 -8.74 -20.57
C VAL A 188 2.55 -7.95 -21.66
N TRP A 189 2.78 -6.64 -21.74
CA TRP A 189 2.22 -5.80 -22.80
C TRP A 189 2.74 -6.21 -24.18
N VAL A 190 4.04 -6.46 -24.33
CA VAL A 190 4.64 -6.94 -25.59
C VAL A 190 4.07 -8.31 -25.97
N LEU A 191 3.99 -9.25 -25.02
CA LEU A 191 3.42 -10.58 -25.26
C LEU A 191 1.94 -10.51 -25.67
N ASN A 192 1.16 -9.59 -25.06
CA ASN A 192 -0.22 -9.36 -25.46
C ASN A 192 -0.31 -8.84 -26.90
N ARG A 193 0.63 -7.97 -27.33
CA ARG A 193 0.74 -7.54 -28.73
C ARG A 193 1.18 -8.66 -29.68
N ALA A 194 1.93 -9.63 -29.17
CA ALA A 194 2.37 -10.82 -29.93
C ALA A 194 1.32 -11.94 -29.98
N GLY A 195 0.13 -11.75 -29.39
CA GLY A 195 -0.98 -12.72 -29.47
C GLY A 195 -1.33 -13.46 -28.18
N MET A 196 -0.75 -13.09 -27.03
CA MET A 196 -1.19 -13.59 -25.74
C MET A 196 -2.67 -13.26 -25.50
N ASN A 197 -3.38 -14.17 -24.83
CA ASN A 197 -4.78 -13.93 -24.46
C ASN A 197 -4.93 -12.68 -23.60
N GLY A 198 -5.79 -11.73 -24.02
CA GLY A 198 -5.96 -10.45 -23.36
C GLY A 198 -6.48 -10.53 -21.91
N VAL A 199 -7.26 -11.57 -21.57
CA VAL A 199 -7.73 -11.79 -20.19
C VAL A 199 -6.56 -12.22 -19.30
N THR A 200 -5.71 -13.13 -19.79
CA THR A 200 -4.50 -13.56 -19.08
C THR A 200 -3.53 -12.40 -18.91
N ALA A 201 -3.26 -11.64 -19.99
CA ALA A 201 -2.40 -10.47 -19.94
C ALA A 201 -2.91 -9.43 -18.93
N PHE A 202 -4.23 -9.18 -18.89
CA PHE A 202 -4.85 -8.26 -17.93
C PHE A 202 -4.56 -8.70 -16.48
N TRP A 203 -4.84 -9.96 -16.12
CA TRP A 203 -4.71 -10.42 -14.74
C TRP A 203 -3.25 -10.50 -14.30
N ILE A 204 -2.32 -10.92 -15.16
CA ILE A 204 -0.88 -10.90 -14.85
C ILE A 204 -0.42 -9.46 -14.61
N ALA A 205 -0.74 -8.53 -15.52
CA ALA A 205 -0.39 -7.12 -15.34
C ALA A 205 -1.03 -6.55 -14.06
N TYR A 206 -2.28 -6.92 -13.76
CA TYR A 206 -3.01 -6.46 -12.58
C TYR A 206 -2.31 -6.90 -11.29
N VAL A 207 -1.84 -8.15 -11.20
CA VAL A 207 -1.05 -8.64 -10.06
C VAL A 207 0.27 -7.88 -9.94
N LEU A 208 1.00 -7.72 -11.06
CA LEU A 208 2.31 -7.06 -11.07
C LEU A 208 2.26 -5.55 -10.75
N THR A 209 1.11 -4.90 -10.90
CA THR A 209 0.99 -3.48 -10.50
C THR A 209 1.08 -3.27 -8.99
N ARG A 210 0.80 -4.30 -8.17
CA ARG A 210 0.87 -4.16 -6.71
C ARG A 210 2.33 -4.06 -6.22
N PRO A 211 3.22 -5.04 -6.49
CA PRO A 211 4.62 -4.91 -6.10
C PRO A 211 5.31 -3.70 -6.77
N LEU A 212 4.91 -3.33 -8.00
CA LEU A 212 5.40 -2.09 -8.60
C LEU A 212 5.00 -0.86 -7.78
N GLY A 213 3.74 -0.79 -7.35
CA GLY A 213 3.23 0.36 -6.58
C GLY A 213 3.87 0.45 -5.19
N ALA A 214 4.11 -0.68 -4.52
CA ALA A 214 4.84 -0.75 -3.26
C ALA A 214 6.28 -0.24 -3.44
N SER A 215 7.06 -0.84 -4.34
CA SER A 215 8.44 -0.40 -4.60
C SER A 215 8.53 1.08 -5.04
N LEU A 216 7.53 1.62 -5.75
CA LEU A 216 7.47 3.06 -6.07
C LEU A 216 7.13 3.90 -4.83
N GLY A 217 6.27 3.40 -3.96
CA GLY A 217 5.95 4.03 -2.69
C GLY A 217 7.21 4.20 -1.84
N ASP A 218 7.91 3.10 -1.58
CA ASP A 218 9.17 3.07 -0.84
C ASP A 218 10.23 3.97 -1.47
N LEU A 219 10.40 3.89 -2.79
CA LEU A 219 11.34 4.74 -3.51
C LEU A 219 11.07 6.24 -3.28
N LEU A 220 9.81 6.64 -3.18
CA LEU A 220 9.44 8.05 -2.99
C LEU A 220 9.48 8.47 -1.53
N THR A 221 9.13 7.58 -0.60
CA THR A 221 8.97 7.90 0.82
C THR A 221 10.25 7.77 1.62
N GLN A 222 11.11 6.81 1.27
CA GLN A 222 12.33 6.49 2.01
C GLN A 222 13.39 7.57 1.90
N ASP A 223 14.24 7.66 2.94
CA ASP A 223 15.33 8.64 3.01
C ASP A 223 16.38 8.42 1.90
N PRO A 224 16.98 9.49 1.34
CA PRO A 224 18.04 9.38 0.33
C PRO A 224 19.25 8.56 0.77
N SER A 225 19.58 8.49 2.06
CA SER A 225 20.66 7.66 2.60
C SER A 225 20.43 6.16 2.37
N TYR A 226 19.16 5.75 2.20
CA TYR A 226 18.75 4.38 1.90
C TYR A 226 18.35 4.18 0.42
N GLY A 227 18.64 5.17 -0.42
CA GLY A 227 18.36 5.08 -1.86
C GLY A 227 16.96 5.55 -2.27
N GLY A 228 16.17 6.08 -1.35
CA GLY A 228 14.89 6.73 -1.61
C GLY A 228 15.02 8.15 -2.13
N VAL A 229 13.88 8.83 -2.26
CA VAL A 229 13.75 10.23 -2.69
C VAL A 229 13.52 11.17 -1.52
N GLY A 230 13.02 10.67 -0.39
CA GLY A 230 12.85 11.44 0.84
C GLY A 230 11.62 12.33 0.90
N LEU A 231 10.57 12.07 0.11
CA LEU A 231 9.32 12.85 0.17
C LEU A 231 8.52 12.57 1.45
N GLY A 232 8.72 11.42 2.06
CA GLY A 232 7.93 10.94 3.20
C GLY A 232 6.52 10.46 2.82
N ALA A 233 5.94 9.60 3.65
CA ALA A 233 4.65 8.96 3.38
C ALA A 233 3.49 9.96 3.27
N GLY A 234 3.44 10.98 4.14
CA GLY A 234 2.36 11.97 4.15
C GLY A 234 2.26 12.78 2.86
N LEU A 235 3.37 13.36 2.40
CA LEU A 235 3.40 14.19 1.18
C LEU A 235 3.11 13.36 -0.06
N THR A 236 3.72 12.16 -0.16
CA THR A 236 3.49 11.22 -1.26
C THR A 236 2.02 10.84 -1.37
N SER A 237 1.39 10.49 -0.23
CA SER A 237 -0.04 10.15 -0.17
C SER A 237 -0.93 11.31 -0.62
N VAL A 238 -0.67 12.53 -0.16
CA VAL A 238 -1.46 13.73 -0.53
C VAL A 238 -1.36 14.00 -2.04
N ILE A 239 -0.15 13.95 -2.62
CA ILE A 239 0.06 14.18 -4.06
C ILE A 239 -0.69 13.13 -4.87
N PHE A 240 -0.53 11.85 -4.54
CA PHE A 240 -1.14 10.77 -5.31
C PHE A 240 -2.65 10.76 -5.18
N LEU A 241 -3.17 11.01 -3.96
CA LEU A 241 -4.61 11.14 -3.74
C LEU A 241 -5.19 12.31 -4.55
N ALA A 242 -4.51 13.45 -4.58
CA ALA A 242 -4.95 14.60 -5.38
C ALA A 242 -5.02 14.24 -6.88
N VAL A 243 -4.01 13.56 -7.42
CA VAL A 243 -4.00 13.11 -8.81
C VAL A 243 -5.14 12.12 -9.09
N ILE A 244 -5.34 11.13 -8.20
CA ILE A 244 -6.46 10.18 -8.33
C ILE A 244 -7.79 10.90 -8.32
N VAL A 245 -8.01 11.81 -7.37
CA VAL A 245 -9.27 12.56 -7.26
C VAL A 245 -9.54 13.35 -8.55
N VAL A 246 -8.54 14.02 -9.11
CA VAL A 246 -8.69 14.77 -10.39
C VAL A 246 -9.03 13.82 -11.53
N LEU A 247 -8.35 12.69 -11.68
CA LEU A 247 -8.59 11.71 -12.73
C LEU A 247 -9.97 11.07 -12.60
N VAL A 248 -10.36 10.69 -11.40
CA VAL A 248 -11.67 10.09 -11.10
C VAL A 248 -12.80 11.10 -11.29
N ALA A 249 -12.61 12.35 -10.85
CA ALA A 249 -13.59 13.41 -11.08
C ALA A 249 -13.80 13.66 -12.59
N ARG A 250 -12.70 13.67 -13.37
CA ARG A 250 -12.78 13.78 -14.84
C ARG A 250 -13.54 12.60 -15.46
N GLU A 251 -13.26 11.38 -14.99
CA GLU A 251 -13.96 10.18 -15.46
C GLU A 251 -15.45 10.23 -15.07
N GLN A 252 -15.77 10.68 -13.85
CA GLN A 252 -17.14 10.87 -13.38
C GLN A 252 -17.91 11.88 -14.24
N VAL A 253 -17.31 13.02 -14.56
CA VAL A 253 -17.90 14.02 -15.45
C VAL A 253 -18.12 13.44 -16.84
N ASN A 254 -17.18 12.65 -17.35
CA ASN A 254 -17.30 12.01 -18.64
C ASN A 254 -18.46 11.00 -18.67
N VAL A 255 -18.56 10.15 -17.66
CA VAL A 255 -19.69 9.20 -17.51
C VAL A 255 -21.02 9.92 -17.37
N ASN A 256 -21.08 11.01 -16.63
CA ASN A 256 -22.31 11.80 -16.47
C ASN A 256 -22.76 12.46 -17.78
N ARG A 257 -21.80 12.86 -18.64
CA ARG A 257 -22.10 13.53 -19.92
C ARG A 257 -22.46 12.56 -21.04
N HIS A 258 -21.78 11.42 -21.10
CA HIS A 258 -21.90 10.48 -22.24
C HIS A 258 -22.56 9.16 -21.87
N GLY A 259 -22.87 8.95 -20.59
CA GLY A 259 -23.39 7.67 -20.07
C GLY A 259 -22.27 6.62 -19.89
N VAL A 260 -22.64 5.50 -19.29
CA VAL A 260 -21.76 4.33 -19.17
C VAL A 260 -21.68 3.65 -20.54
N LEU A 261 -20.47 3.42 -21.04
CA LEU A 261 -20.26 2.75 -22.32
C LEU A 261 -20.87 1.34 -22.29
N ILE A 262 -21.76 1.08 -23.23
CA ILE A 262 -22.37 -0.25 -23.41
C ILE A 262 -21.36 -1.12 -24.17
N LYS A 263 -21.33 -2.42 -23.84
CA LYS A 263 -20.55 -3.41 -24.58
C LYS A 263 -20.88 -3.36 -26.07
N GLY A 264 -19.96 -2.88 -26.88
CA GLY A 264 -20.14 -2.68 -28.33
C GLY A 264 -19.87 -1.25 -28.82
N ASP A 265 -20.05 -0.26 -27.95
CA ASP A 265 -19.81 1.16 -28.24
C ASP A 265 -18.45 1.64 -27.67
N ALA A 266 -17.46 0.75 -27.56
CA ALA A 266 -16.13 1.21 -27.22
C ALA A 266 -15.73 2.25 -28.28
N PRO A 267 -15.57 3.56 -27.91
CA PRO A 267 -15.09 4.54 -28.86
C PRO A 267 -13.80 3.98 -29.43
N ALA A 268 -13.61 4.15 -30.73
CA ALA A 268 -12.33 3.81 -31.35
C ALA A 268 -11.27 4.49 -30.50
N VAL A 269 -10.60 3.68 -29.66
CA VAL A 269 -9.53 4.17 -28.80
C VAL A 269 -8.55 4.81 -29.76
N HIS A 270 -8.39 6.12 -29.69
CA HIS A 270 -7.33 6.80 -30.41
C HIS A 270 -6.06 6.55 -29.60
N PRO A 271 -5.37 5.40 -29.81
CA PRO A 271 -4.34 4.90 -28.90
C PRO A 271 -3.24 5.92 -28.69
N ARG A 272 -2.91 6.72 -29.70
CA ARG A 272 -1.85 7.73 -29.63
C ARG A 272 -2.13 8.88 -28.67
N ARG A 273 -3.39 9.27 -28.50
CA ARG A 273 -3.76 10.42 -27.67
C ARG A 273 -3.88 10.03 -26.19
N ASP A 274 -4.43 8.85 -25.93
CA ASP A 274 -4.62 8.35 -24.55
C ASP A 274 -3.30 7.87 -23.95
N TYR A 275 -2.41 7.27 -24.75
CA TYR A 275 -1.05 6.92 -24.31
C TYR A 275 -0.18 8.16 -24.06
N ALA A 276 -0.32 9.23 -24.87
CA ALA A 276 0.41 10.47 -24.65
C ALA A 276 0.01 11.14 -23.32
N TRP A 277 -1.28 11.12 -22.99
CA TRP A 277 -1.77 11.66 -21.71
C TRP A 277 -1.39 10.81 -20.51
N ALA A 278 -1.43 9.47 -20.61
CA ALA A 278 -1.03 8.59 -19.53
C ALA A 278 0.49 8.59 -19.31
N ALA A 279 1.26 8.55 -20.41
CA ALA A 279 2.72 8.67 -20.34
C ALA A 279 3.14 10.07 -19.85
N GLY A 280 2.48 11.13 -20.34
CA GLY A 280 2.69 12.51 -19.90
C GLY A 280 2.29 12.72 -18.45
N GLY A 281 1.19 12.10 -17.99
CA GLY A 281 0.75 12.14 -16.60
C GLY A 281 1.71 11.38 -15.66
N ALA A 282 2.10 10.15 -16.02
CA ALA A 282 3.08 9.37 -15.25
C ALA A 282 4.46 10.06 -15.22
N LEU A 283 4.92 10.55 -16.38
CA LEU A 283 6.18 11.30 -16.46
C LEU A 283 6.08 12.63 -15.70
N GLY A 284 4.93 13.30 -15.75
CA GLY A 284 4.66 14.54 -15.02
C GLY A 284 4.68 14.34 -13.50
N VAL A 285 4.12 13.24 -13.00
CA VAL A 285 4.17 12.88 -11.57
C VAL A 285 5.62 12.57 -11.16
N VAL A 286 6.35 11.78 -11.95
CA VAL A 286 7.76 11.46 -11.68
C VAL A 286 8.64 12.73 -11.75
N LEU A 287 8.45 13.57 -12.78
CA LEU A 287 9.22 14.82 -12.93
C LEU A 287 8.85 15.85 -11.85
N ALA A 288 7.57 15.95 -11.46
CA ALA A 288 7.16 16.81 -10.36
C ALA A 288 7.75 16.33 -9.02
N SER A 289 7.79 15.01 -8.80
CA SER A 289 8.42 14.42 -7.61
C SER A 289 9.93 14.68 -7.60
N VAL A 290 10.60 14.50 -8.74
CA VAL A 290 12.06 14.79 -8.88
C VAL A 290 12.36 16.29 -8.78
N ALA A 291 11.53 17.16 -9.38
CA ALA A 291 11.69 18.62 -9.27
C ALA A 291 11.44 19.11 -7.84
N LEU A 292 10.48 18.53 -7.11
CA LEU A 292 10.21 18.88 -5.71
C LEU A 292 11.39 18.49 -4.82
N THR A 293 12.05 17.35 -5.10
CA THR A 293 13.25 16.93 -4.35
C THR A 293 14.46 17.80 -4.63
N SER A 294 14.63 18.28 -5.86
CA SER A 294 15.68 19.26 -6.17
C SER A 294 15.44 20.58 -5.42
N PHE A 295 14.18 21.00 -5.30
CA PHE A 295 13.81 22.22 -4.55
C PHE A 295 13.98 22.07 -3.03
N THR A 296 13.71 20.88 -2.47
CA THR A 296 13.89 20.62 -1.02
C THR A 296 15.35 20.38 -0.67
N ALA A 297 16.15 19.79 -1.56
CA ALA A 297 17.59 19.59 -1.36
C ALA A 297 18.36 20.93 -1.33
N ASP A 298 18.00 21.90 -2.17
CA ASP A 298 18.61 23.24 -2.16
C ASP A 298 18.18 24.10 -0.94
N ASN A 299 17.03 23.82 -0.33
CA ASN A 299 16.55 24.53 0.86
C ASN A 299 16.88 23.83 2.18
N SER A 300 17.38 22.61 2.14
CA SER A 300 17.95 21.91 3.29
C SER A 300 19.40 22.35 3.49
N THR A 301 19.60 23.64 3.82
CA THR A 301 20.72 23.95 4.70
C THR A 301 20.44 23.17 5.97
N ALA A 302 21.07 22.01 6.08
CA ALA A 302 21.05 21.20 7.27
C ALA A 302 21.38 22.13 8.45
N THR A 303 20.34 22.42 9.25
CA THR A 303 20.60 22.90 10.60
C THR A 303 21.40 21.76 11.22
N PRO A 304 22.66 21.95 11.61
CA PRO A 304 23.41 20.88 12.23
C PRO A 304 22.60 20.46 13.45
N VAL A 305 22.22 19.19 13.49
CA VAL A 305 21.75 18.58 14.73
C VAL A 305 22.80 18.95 15.77
N PRO A 306 22.43 19.61 16.90
CA PRO A 306 23.41 19.95 17.91
C PRO A 306 24.13 18.65 18.29
N GLN A 307 25.42 18.58 18.03
CA GLN A 307 26.28 17.57 18.63
C GLN A 307 26.16 17.80 20.14
N VAL A 308 25.35 16.98 20.79
CA VAL A 308 25.31 16.92 22.24
C VAL A 308 26.65 16.33 22.63
N THR A 309 27.58 17.20 22.99
CA THR A 309 28.82 16.83 23.65
C THR A 309 28.39 16.10 24.94
N ALA A 310 28.55 14.79 24.96
CA ALA A 310 28.23 13.96 26.09
C ALA A 310 29.16 14.35 27.27
N THR A 311 28.62 15.19 28.16
CA THR A 311 29.23 15.34 29.48
C THR A 311 28.79 14.13 30.28
N ALA A 312 29.72 13.24 30.56
CA ALA A 312 29.54 12.05 31.33
C ALA A 312 28.97 12.36 32.71
N SER A 313 27.71 11.97 32.94
CA SER A 313 27.13 11.85 34.28
C SER A 313 26.92 10.36 34.53
N SER A 314 27.70 9.82 35.45
CA SER A 314 27.74 8.44 35.86
C SER A 314 26.41 8.02 36.50
N GLY A 315 25.82 6.90 36.02
CA GLY A 315 24.81 6.18 36.78
C GLY A 315 23.60 5.61 36.01
N ALA A 316 23.62 5.51 34.69
CA ALA A 316 22.63 4.74 33.95
C ALA A 316 23.33 3.63 33.16
N SER A 317 22.84 2.41 33.19
CA SER A 317 23.26 1.34 32.28
C SER A 317 22.97 1.76 30.85
N THR A 318 23.91 2.45 30.23
CA THR A 318 23.86 2.75 28.78
C THR A 318 24.29 1.50 28.06
N ILE A 319 23.41 0.96 27.22
CA ILE A 319 23.78 -0.05 26.26
C ILE A 319 24.66 0.63 25.22
N GLU A 320 25.96 0.28 25.18
CA GLU A 320 26.80 0.57 24.03
C GLU A 320 26.46 -0.44 22.95
N THR A 321 25.74 0.00 21.91
CA THR A 321 25.50 -0.81 20.72
C THR A 321 26.69 -0.69 19.81
N ASP A 322 27.21 -1.82 19.34
CA ASP A 322 28.27 -1.83 18.32
C ASP A 322 27.67 -1.45 16.95
N ALA A 323 28.42 -0.72 16.13
CA ALA A 323 28.01 -0.28 14.80
C ALA A 323 27.89 -1.43 13.76
N THR A 324 28.12 -2.66 14.20
CA THR A 324 28.19 -3.88 13.37
C THR A 324 27.02 -4.85 13.61
N SER A 325 25.94 -4.42 14.29
CA SER A 325 24.73 -5.25 14.46
C SER A 325 24.20 -5.78 13.11
N PRO A 326 23.59 -7.00 13.06
CA PRO A 326 22.94 -7.51 11.85
C PRO A 326 21.90 -6.57 11.22
N LEU A 327 21.30 -5.68 12.01
CA LEU A 327 20.38 -4.63 11.59
C LEU A 327 21.07 -3.28 11.34
N GLY A 328 22.40 -3.21 11.40
CA GLY A 328 23.15 -1.96 11.26
C GLY A 328 23.16 -1.12 12.55
N ASP A 329 23.17 0.20 12.42
CA ASP A 329 23.30 1.13 13.57
C ASP A 329 21.96 1.32 14.30
N LEU A 330 21.79 0.68 15.44
CA LEU A 330 20.63 0.79 16.31
C LEU A 330 20.71 1.94 17.33
N ARG A 331 21.86 2.64 17.43
CA ARG A 331 22.06 3.75 18.38
C ARG A 331 20.99 4.84 18.32
N PRO A 332 20.49 5.28 17.15
CA PRO A 332 19.45 6.29 17.08
C PRO A 332 18.19 5.89 17.88
N PHE A 333 17.78 4.65 17.80
CA PHE A 333 16.60 4.14 18.50
C PHE A 333 16.84 4.02 20.01
N VAL A 334 18.03 3.53 20.41
CA VAL A 334 18.44 3.44 21.81
C VAL A 334 18.47 4.84 22.47
N VAL A 335 18.92 5.86 21.76
CA VAL A 335 18.92 7.26 22.27
C VAL A 335 17.49 7.73 22.52
N ILE A 336 16.56 7.45 21.61
CA ILE A 336 15.15 7.83 21.78
C ILE A 336 14.54 7.12 22.99
N VAL A 337 14.75 5.82 23.14
CA VAL A 337 14.22 5.03 24.27
C VAL A 337 14.85 5.46 25.60
N ASN A 338 16.13 5.82 25.64
CA ASN A 338 16.76 6.33 26.85
C ASN A 338 16.22 7.70 27.25
N ASP A 339 15.94 8.60 26.30
CA ASP A 339 15.29 9.88 26.60
C ASP A 339 13.83 9.68 27.07
N LEU A 340 13.11 8.71 26.47
CA LEU A 340 11.77 8.32 26.93
C LEU A 340 11.79 7.83 28.38
N ASP A 341 12.72 6.97 28.76
CA ASP A 341 12.93 6.46 30.12
C ASP A 341 13.21 7.62 31.09
N ALA A 342 14.06 8.57 30.70
CA ALA A 342 14.36 9.75 31.53
C ALA A 342 13.11 10.59 31.78
N LYS A 343 12.27 10.80 30.77
CA LYS A 343 11.00 11.53 30.87
C LYS A 343 9.97 10.79 31.72
N LEU A 344 9.92 9.46 31.59
CA LEU A 344 9.07 8.60 32.42
C LEU A 344 9.44 8.74 33.91
N LYS A 345 10.73 8.69 34.23
CA LYS A 345 11.26 8.88 35.59
C LYS A 345 10.98 10.29 36.16
N ALA A 346 10.91 11.28 35.28
CA ALA A 346 10.53 12.65 35.64
C ALA A 346 8.99 12.83 35.80
N GLY A 347 8.19 11.81 35.48
CA GLY A 347 6.72 11.89 35.53
C GLY A 347 6.09 12.70 34.40
N ASP A 348 6.83 13.02 33.34
CA ASP A 348 6.35 13.80 32.18
C ASP A 348 5.76 12.90 31.11
N PHE A 349 4.53 12.42 31.34
CA PHE A 349 3.83 11.52 30.41
C PHE A 349 3.54 12.14 29.06
N ALA A 350 3.37 13.47 28.96
CA ALA A 350 3.16 14.12 27.68
C ALA A 350 4.40 13.98 26.79
N SER A 351 5.58 14.21 27.36
CA SER A 351 6.85 14.02 26.65
C SER A 351 7.17 12.55 26.39
N VAL A 352 6.75 11.61 27.27
CA VAL A 352 6.85 10.16 27.02
C VAL A 352 6.08 9.78 25.76
N THR A 353 4.83 10.23 25.65
CA THR A 353 3.99 9.96 24.47
C THR A 353 4.59 10.55 23.19
N ALA A 354 5.13 11.78 23.27
CA ALA A 354 5.80 12.40 22.12
C ALA A 354 7.03 11.61 21.68
N ARG A 355 7.87 11.16 22.63
CA ARG A 355 9.08 10.38 22.32
C ARG A 355 8.75 8.97 21.80
N ALA A 356 7.69 8.35 22.30
CA ALA A 356 7.19 7.10 21.73
C ALA A 356 6.81 7.26 20.26
N LYS A 357 6.15 8.37 19.92
CA LYS A 357 5.87 8.69 18.51
C LYS A 357 7.15 8.93 17.69
N ASP A 358 8.15 9.61 18.24
CA ASP A 358 9.42 9.80 17.55
C ASP A 358 10.14 8.46 17.27
N LEU A 359 10.04 7.49 18.22
CA LEU A 359 10.58 6.15 18.04
C LEU A 359 9.89 5.42 16.89
N GLU A 360 8.57 5.42 16.87
CA GLU A 360 7.77 4.81 15.82
C GLU A 360 8.12 5.38 14.44
N VAL A 361 8.07 6.71 14.29
CA VAL A 361 8.42 7.38 13.03
C VAL A 361 9.85 7.07 12.59
N ALA A 362 10.80 7.05 13.53
CA ALA A 362 12.20 6.74 13.21
C ALA A 362 12.37 5.28 12.78
N TRP A 363 11.64 4.35 13.41
CA TRP A 363 11.69 2.92 13.10
C TRP A 363 11.10 2.65 11.72
N ASP A 364 9.87 3.08 11.46
CA ASP A 364 9.17 2.85 10.19
C ASP A 364 9.90 3.49 9.01
N SER A 365 10.48 4.68 9.20
CA SER A 365 11.27 5.34 8.14
C SER A 365 12.50 4.54 7.70
N LYS A 366 12.92 3.55 8.50
CA LYS A 366 14.08 2.70 8.23
C LYS A 366 13.72 1.25 7.90
N GLU A 367 12.47 0.85 8.05
CA GLU A 367 12.00 -0.52 7.85
C GLU A 367 12.51 -1.13 6.55
N ALA A 368 12.24 -0.48 5.43
CA ALA A 368 12.62 -0.95 4.11
C ALA A 368 14.13 -1.12 3.88
N ALA A 369 14.96 -0.51 4.74
CA ALA A 369 16.42 -0.64 4.69
C ALA A 369 16.96 -1.68 5.67
N ILE A 370 16.35 -1.80 6.84
CA ILE A 370 16.83 -2.63 7.95
C ILE A 370 16.25 -4.04 7.87
N LYS A 371 14.96 -4.17 7.58
CA LYS A 371 14.24 -5.45 7.53
C LYS A 371 14.87 -6.47 6.57
N PRO A 372 15.30 -6.10 5.33
CA PRO A 372 15.96 -7.05 4.43
C PRO A 372 17.31 -7.56 4.93
N ALA A 373 18.01 -6.80 5.78
CA ALA A 373 19.34 -7.20 6.28
C ALA A 373 19.26 -8.40 7.23
N SER A 374 18.26 -8.44 8.11
CA SER A 374 17.97 -9.55 9.01
C SER A 374 16.48 -9.56 9.40
N PRO A 375 15.60 -10.16 8.58
CA PRO A 375 14.15 -10.14 8.81
C PRO A 375 13.75 -10.70 10.19
N GLY A 376 14.41 -11.78 10.64
CA GLY A 376 14.11 -12.39 11.93
C GLY A 376 14.48 -11.51 13.13
N ASP A 377 15.58 -10.77 13.06
CA ASP A 377 16.00 -9.84 14.11
C ASP A 377 15.15 -8.55 14.05
N TRP A 378 14.79 -8.12 12.84
CA TRP A 378 13.89 -6.99 12.66
C TRP A 378 12.53 -7.26 13.34
N HIS A 379 11.88 -8.40 13.08
CA HIS A 379 10.60 -8.75 13.72
C HIS A 379 10.69 -8.84 15.25
N GLN A 380 11.83 -9.29 15.79
CA GLN A 380 12.00 -9.33 17.25
C GLN A 380 12.07 -7.91 17.85
N LEU A 381 12.78 -7.01 17.18
CA LEU A 381 12.92 -5.62 17.66
C LEU A 381 11.65 -4.81 17.41
N ASP A 382 11.00 -5.03 16.29
CA ASP A 382 9.71 -4.46 15.92
C ASP A 382 8.64 -4.80 16.97
N GLY A 383 8.51 -6.08 17.32
CA GLY A 383 7.61 -6.53 18.40
C GLY A 383 7.91 -5.91 19.76
N ALA A 384 9.18 -5.66 20.08
CA ALA A 384 9.56 -4.99 21.33
C ALA A 384 9.23 -3.49 21.31
N ILE A 385 9.33 -2.84 20.14
CA ILE A 385 8.89 -1.45 19.92
C ILE A 385 7.37 -1.36 20.04
N ASP A 386 6.64 -2.25 19.40
CA ASP A 386 5.17 -2.31 19.47
C ASP A 386 4.65 -2.49 20.90
N GLU A 387 5.30 -3.34 21.70
CA GLU A 387 4.96 -3.51 23.12
C GLU A 387 5.17 -2.20 23.90
N LEU A 388 6.26 -1.50 23.63
CA LEU A 388 6.53 -0.19 24.24
C LEU A 388 5.48 0.85 23.83
N LEU A 389 5.17 0.95 22.54
CA LEU A 389 4.15 1.87 22.02
C LEU A 389 2.77 1.58 22.61
N THR A 390 2.40 0.29 22.69
CA THR A 390 1.13 -0.16 23.28
C THR A 390 1.05 0.22 24.77
N SER A 391 2.12 0.01 25.52
CA SER A 391 2.16 0.32 26.95
C SER A 391 2.03 1.83 27.22
N VAL A 392 2.65 2.68 26.38
CA VAL A 392 2.57 4.14 26.47
C VAL A 392 1.18 4.66 26.08
N ARG A 393 0.54 4.05 25.09
CA ARG A 393 -0.78 4.45 24.54
C ARG A 393 -1.96 3.80 25.24
N ALA A 394 -1.75 2.98 26.24
CA ALA A 394 -2.82 2.35 27.01
C ALA A 394 -3.78 3.40 27.57
N THR A 395 -5.07 3.06 27.66
CA THR A 395 -6.11 3.96 28.24
C THR A 395 -5.74 4.43 29.64
N THR A 396 -5.03 3.60 30.40
CA THR A 396 -4.45 3.90 31.71
C THR A 396 -2.98 3.45 31.70
N PRO A 397 -2.05 4.32 31.23
CA PRO A 397 -0.64 3.97 31.15
C PRO A 397 -0.09 3.65 32.55
N SER A 398 0.59 2.52 32.70
CA SER A 398 1.24 2.10 33.94
C SER A 398 2.75 2.32 33.83
N VAL A 399 3.35 2.98 34.80
CA VAL A 399 4.81 3.18 34.86
C VAL A 399 5.54 1.84 34.85
N ASP A 400 5.02 0.83 35.55
CA ASP A 400 5.63 -0.48 35.61
C ASP A 400 5.56 -1.21 34.26
N ALA A 401 4.42 -1.11 33.53
CA ALA A 401 4.28 -1.70 32.21
C ALA A 401 5.23 -1.04 31.21
N ILE A 402 5.34 0.29 31.22
CA ILE A 402 6.27 1.03 30.34
C ILE A 402 7.72 0.67 30.65
N ASN A 403 8.11 0.58 31.95
CA ASN A 403 9.45 0.16 32.35
C ASN A 403 9.76 -1.28 31.91
N SER A 404 8.79 -2.18 32.00
CA SER A 404 8.94 -3.56 31.51
C SER A 404 9.19 -3.59 30.00
N ALA A 405 8.42 -2.83 29.24
CA ALA A 405 8.58 -2.73 27.78
C ALA A 405 9.92 -2.07 27.38
N ILE A 406 10.37 -1.03 28.09
CA ILE A 406 11.71 -0.44 27.90
C ILE A 406 12.81 -1.49 28.14
N THR A 407 12.64 -2.31 29.17
CA THR A 407 13.59 -3.39 29.50
C THR A 407 13.59 -4.44 28.40
N GLY A 408 12.41 -4.86 27.93
CA GLY A 408 12.24 -5.78 26.80
C GLY A 408 12.91 -5.29 25.52
N PHE A 409 12.74 -4.01 25.19
CA PHE A 409 13.44 -3.38 24.07
C PHE A 409 14.97 -3.47 24.21
N ARG A 410 15.51 -3.10 25.39
CA ARG A 410 16.95 -3.15 25.68
C ARG A 410 17.50 -4.57 25.60
N ASP A 411 16.78 -5.54 26.14
CA ASP A 411 17.19 -6.95 26.12
C ASP A 411 17.20 -7.49 24.68
N THR A 412 16.24 -7.09 23.86
CA THR A 412 16.16 -7.46 22.44
C THR A 412 17.32 -6.85 21.65
N VAL A 413 17.62 -5.57 21.82
CA VAL A 413 18.80 -4.93 21.19
C VAL A 413 20.08 -5.66 21.59
N ALA A 414 20.27 -5.92 22.89
CA ALA A 414 21.44 -6.63 23.38
C ALA A 414 21.53 -8.10 22.90
N ALA A 415 20.40 -8.74 22.61
CA ALA A 415 20.36 -10.08 22.03
C ALA A 415 20.76 -10.07 20.57
N ILE A 416 20.35 -9.05 19.81
CA ILE A 416 20.71 -8.88 18.41
C ILE A 416 22.19 -8.54 18.26
N ASP A 417 22.72 -7.63 19.07
CA ASP A 417 24.14 -7.27 19.08
C ASP A 417 25.08 -8.44 19.40
N ARG A 418 24.59 -9.44 20.17
CA ARG A 418 25.36 -10.66 20.51
C ARG A 418 25.39 -11.72 19.40
N LYS A 419 24.63 -11.55 18.31
CA LYS A 419 24.58 -12.50 17.18
C LYS A 419 25.66 -12.26 16.13
N GLN A 420 26.66 -11.44 16.45
CA GLN A 420 27.82 -11.14 15.58
C GLN A 420 28.78 -12.31 15.44
#